data_e2ebdf8f39031d375f4ec28a1f2922c8
#
_entry.id   e2ebdf8f39031d375f4ec28a1f2922c8
#
_cell.length_a   1.000
_cell.length_b   1.000
_cell.length_c   1.000
_cell.angle_alpha   90.00
_cell.angle_beta   90.00
_cell.angle_gamma   90.00
#
_symmetry.space_group_name_H-M   'P 1'
#
loop_
_entity.id
_entity.type
_entity.pdbx_description
1 polymer ?
#
loop_
_entity_poly.entity_id
_entity_poly.type
_entity_poly.pdbx_seq_one_letter_code
_entity_poly.pdbx_strand_id
1 'polypeptide(L)'
;MKAAVAAGLRYDLRYGLAYGLRHGLRFVLLLALSVALSATEPVAIKIRDLTNVEGVRENPLIGYGMVVGLTRTGDSQQTIFTTQTLANIMQRMGAQIPPLTARVANVAAVFVTASLPAFARPGTQLDVTVSSIGDAKSLEGGLLLLTPLYGADGQVYAAAQGAIAVGGYAVGGSGASKQLNHPTIGRIPAGGRVERILAFDFNHLTPVSLLLRDPDFSVAGEISDAINREFGHAVASPRDGGRVEVDPSATGVANLTAMLGRIENLTVAVQRRARVVVNERTGTIVMGKDVRLGAVSILHGGFSVQISTEYTVSQPSPLSRGKTEVVPDTEIKTKDGPARRLEITEGASIDQLVSGLQTMGATARDVISILQAIKAAGALDADLEVI
;
A
#
# COMPACT_ATOMS: atom_id res chain seq x y z
N MET A 1 67.98 12.91 -54.25
CA MET A 1 67.05 13.68 -53.33
C MET A 1 65.56 13.39 -53.55
N LYS A 2 65.09 12.71 -54.62
CA LYS A 2 63.63 12.43 -54.81
C LYS A 2 63.14 11.12 -54.17
N ALA A 3 63.99 10.23 -53.72
CA ALA A 3 63.57 8.95 -53.12
C ALA A 3 63.35 9.02 -51.58
N ALA A 4 63.96 9.99 -50.89
CA ALA A 4 63.84 10.12 -49.46
C ALA A 4 62.51 10.84 -49.01
N VAL A 5 61.94 11.69 -49.87
CA VAL A 5 60.70 12.40 -49.60
C VAL A 5 59.47 11.47 -49.74
N ALA A 6 59.51 10.47 -50.65
CA ALA A 6 58.41 9.51 -50.84
C ALA A 6 58.31 8.46 -49.72
N ALA A 7 59.40 8.17 -49.01
CA ALA A 7 59.36 7.23 -47.86
C ALA A 7 58.83 7.89 -46.59
N GLY A 8 59.10 9.18 -46.34
CA GLY A 8 58.54 9.92 -45.19
C GLY A 8 57.04 10.13 -45.22
N LEU A 9 56.48 10.43 -46.41
CA LEU A 9 55.02 10.62 -46.56
C LEU A 9 54.19 9.31 -46.37
N ARG A 10 54.82 8.15 -46.67
CA ARG A 10 54.12 6.85 -46.45
C ARG A 10 54.14 6.39 -44.99
N TYR A 11 55.10 6.86 -44.20
CA TYR A 11 55.20 6.52 -42.79
C TYR A 11 54.17 7.33 -41.95
N ASP A 12 53.99 8.63 -42.22
CA ASP A 12 53.04 9.49 -41.51
C ASP A 12 51.59 9.10 -41.78
N LEU A 13 51.23 8.66 -42.97
CA LEU A 13 49.85 8.23 -43.29
C LEU A 13 49.47 6.91 -42.60
N ARG A 14 50.41 6.00 -42.36
CA ARG A 14 50.12 4.74 -41.66
C ARG A 14 49.96 4.92 -40.15
N TYR A 15 50.70 5.81 -39.54
CA TYR A 15 50.60 6.11 -38.11
C TYR A 15 49.34 6.95 -37.79
N GLY A 16 48.97 7.88 -38.64
CA GLY A 16 47.76 8.69 -38.50
C GLY A 16 46.46 7.86 -38.59
N LEU A 17 46.38 6.89 -39.53
CA LEU A 17 45.24 5.98 -39.67
C LEU A 17 45.12 4.99 -38.52
N ALA A 18 46.24 4.46 -37.99
CA ALA A 18 46.24 3.55 -36.86
C ALA A 18 45.83 4.22 -35.54
N TYR A 19 46.21 5.50 -35.36
CA TYR A 19 45.86 6.28 -34.19
C TYR A 19 44.34 6.66 -34.20
N GLY A 20 43.82 7.06 -35.35
CA GLY A 20 42.40 7.38 -35.55
C GLY A 20 41.47 6.19 -35.30
N LEU A 21 41.84 4.97 -35.79
CA LEU A 21 41.07 3.75 -35.57
C LEU A 21 41.04 3.31 -34.07
N ARG A 22 42.17 3.44 -33.36
CA ARG A 22 42.27 3.06 -31.94
C ARG A 22 41.49 4.00 -31.04
N HIS A 23 41.44 5.29 -31.32
CA HIS A 23 40.65 6.24 -30.55
C HIS A 23 39.15 6.17 -30.91
N GLY A 24 38.81 5.94 -32.18
CA GLY A 24 37.43 5.71 -32.60
C GLY A 24 36.82 4.46 -31.96
N LEU A 25 37.57 3.35 -31.93
CA LEU A 25 37.09 2.10 -31.29
C LEU A 25 36.94 2.22 -29.77
N ARG A 26 37.81 2.98 -29.10
CA ARG A 26 37.71 3.28 -27.66
C ARG A 26 36.51 4.19 -27.35
N PHE A 27 36.21 5.15 -28.21
CA PHE A 27 35.07 6.03 -28.06
C PHE A 27 33.73 5.28 -28.26
N VAL A 28 33.66 4.40 -29.25
CA VAL A 28 32.51 3.52 -29.51
C VAL A 28 32.31 2.52 -28.36
N LEU A 29 33.40 1.99 -27.78
CA LEU A 29 33.32 1.08 -26.64
C LEU A 29 32.89 1.80 -25.34
N LEU A 30 33.34 3.04 -25.14
CA LEU A 30 32.90 3.89 -24.00
C LEU A 30 31.44 4.35 -24.16
N LEU A 31 30.99 4.65 -25.38
CA LEU A 31 29.60 5.02 -25.66
C LEU A 31 28.68 3.79 -25.52
N ALA A 32 29.09 2.60 -25.94
CA ALA A 32 28.35 1.37 -25.73
C ALA A 32 28.25 0.99 -24.22
N LEU A 33 29.29 1.29 -23.44
CA LEU A 33 29.30 1.06 -22.01
C LEU A 33 28.39 2.04 -21.26
N SER A 34 28.22 3.27 -21.75
CA SER A 34 27.32 4.27 -21.12
C SER A 34 25.84 4.02 -21.41
N VAL A 35 25.50 3.40 -22.53
CA VAL A 35 24.11 2.99 -22.86
C VAL A 35 23.66 1.77 -22.06
N ALA A 36 24.59 0.93 -21.60
CA ALA A 36 24.26 -0.24 -20.75
C ALA A 36 23.96 0.10 -19.29
N LEU A 37 24.14 1.37 -18.85
CA LEU A 37 23.97 1.76 -17.43
C LEU A 37 22.59 2.36 -17.09
N SER A 38 21.63 2.36 -18.02
CA SER A 38 20.26 2.86 -17.77
C SER A 38 19.25 1.75 -17.45
N ALA A 39 19.71 0.54 -17.09
CA ALA A 39 18.82 -0.45 -16.53
C ALA A 39 18.40 0.03 -15.14
N THR A 40 17.12 0.27 -14.93
CA THR A 40 16.52 0.51 -13.62
C THR A 40 16.98 -0.62 -12.70
N GLU A 41 17.80 -0.31 -11.68
CA GLU A 41 18.29 -1.33 -10.77
C GLU A 41 17.08 -1.98 -10.07
N PRO A 42 16.95 -3.30 -10.11
CA PRO A 42 15.86 -3.98 -9.40
C PRO A 42 15.99 -3.70 -7.91
N VAL A 43 14.91 -3.24 -7.30
CA VAL A 43 14.90 -2.96 -5.86
C VAL A 43 14.96 -4.28 -5.11
N ALA A 44 16.00 -4.47 -4.30
CA ALA A 44 16.14 -5.63 -3.44
C ALA A 44 15.14 -5.53 -2.26
N ILE A 45 14.14 -6.41 -2.26
CA ILE A 45 13.07 -6.45 -1.23
C ILE A 45 13.19 -7.77 -0.47
N LYS A 46 12.98 -7.73 0.85
CA LYS A 46 12.97 -8.96 1.67
C LYS A 46 11.71 -9.76 1.42
N ILE A 47 11.83 -11.10 1.44
CA ILE A 47 10.69 -12.02 1.25
C ILE A 47 9.58 -11.75 2.28
N ARG A 48 9.90 -11.42 3.53
CA ARG A 48 8.92 -11.06 4.57
C ARG A 48 8.01 -9.86 4.20
N ASP A 49 8.51 -8.95 3.36
CA ASP A 49 7.76 -7.75 2.94
C ASP A 49 6.83 -8.06 1.75
N LEU A 50 7.06 -9.19 1.06
CA LEU A 50 6.32 -9.64 -0.11
C LEU A 50 5.32 -10.76 0.20
N THR A 51 5.54 -11.52 1.29
CA THR A 51 4.75 -12.72 1.58
C THR A 51 4.19 -12.74 2.98
N ASN A 52 3.17 -13.57 3.18
CA ASN A 52 2.67 -14.01 4.47
C ASN A 52 2.71 -15.54 4.51
N VAL A 53 2.92 -16.12 5.69
CA VAL A 53 2.84 -17.57 5.86
C VAL A 53 1.37 -17.99 5.94
N GLU A 54 0.96 -18.99 5.15
CA GLU A 54 -0.41 -19.51 5.16
C GLU A 54 -0.80 -20.00 6.57
N GLY A 55 -2.01 -19.61 7.01
CA GLY A 55 -2.50 -19.91 8.36
C GLY A 55 -2.03 -18.92 9.45
N VAL A 56 -0.98 -18.14 9.21
CA VAL A 56 -0.52 -17.09 10.12
C VAL A 56 -1.24 -15.79 9.78
N ARG A 57 -2.37 -15.55 10.45
CA ARG A 57 -3.22 -14.37 10.22
C ARG A 57 -3.81 -13.85 11.51
N GLU A 58 -4.17 -12.60 11.51
CA GLU A 58 -5.02 -12.04 12.55
C GLU A 58 -6.45 -12.57 12.40
N ASN A 59 -7.11 -12.83 13.53
CA ASN A 59 -8.48 -13.32 13.54
C ASN A 59 -9.37 -12.29 14.22
N PRO A 60 -10.45 -11.82 13.55
CA PRO A 60 -11.37 -10.88 14.14
C PRO A 60 -12.16 -11.54 15.27
N LEU A 61 -12.26 -10.83 16.40
CA LEU A 61 -13.10 -11.18 17.52
C LEU A 61 -14.24 -10.20 17.63
N ILE A 62 -15.41 -10.69 18.01
CA ILE A 62 -16.60 -9.89 18.27
C ILE A 62 -17.23 -10.29 19.60
N GLY A 63 -17.74 -9.30 20.33
CA GLY A 63 -18.49 -9.51 21.54
C GLY A 63 -19.68 -8.56 21.63
N TYR A 64 -20.67 -8.96 22.44
CA TYR A 64 -21.77 -8.12 22.82
C TYR A 64 -21.61 -7.74 24.29
N GLY A 65 -21.55 -6.45 24.58
CA GLY A 65 -21.25 -5.95 25.90
C GLY A 65 -22.15 -4.79 26.32
N MET A 66 -21.87 -4.29 27.53
CA MET A 66 -22.59 -3.16 28.10
C MET A 66 -21.60 -2.14 28.65
N VAL A 67 -21.86 -0.89 28.32
CA VAL A 67 -21.17 0.28 28.86
C VAL A 67 -22.01 0.91 29.94
N VAL A 68 -21.40 1.23 31.07
CA VAL A 68 -22.05 1.88 32.21
C VAL A 68 -21.35 3.18 32.56
N GLY A 69 -21.98 4.01 33.41
CA GLY A 69 -21.41 5.27 33.89
C GLY A 69 -21.61 6.45 32.93
N LEU A 70 -22.44 6.31 31.90
CA LEU A 70 -22.76 7.38 30.96
C LEU A 70 -23.64 8.46 31.63
N THR A 71 -23.30 9.72 31.40
CA THR A 71 -24.01 10.85 32.03
C THR A 71 -25.24 11.23 31.19
N ARG A 72 -26.30 10.40 31.20
CA ARG A 72 -27.54 10.55 30.40
C ARG A 72 -27.31 10.56 28.90
N THR A 73 -26.19 10.03 28.44
CA THR A 73 -25.87 9.88 27.02
C THR A 73 -26.01 8.44 26.50
N GLY A 74 -26.44 7.54 27.40
CA GLY A 74 -26.71 6.14 27.08
C GLY A 74 -28.00 5.94 26.28
N ASP A 75 -28.42 4.68 26.19
CA ASP A 75 -29.60 4.28 25.44
C ASP A 75 -30.88 4.81 26.06
N SER A 76 -31.93 5.02 25.25
CA SER A 76 -33.24 5.40 25.74
C SER A 76 -34.01 4.20 26.32
N GLN A 77 -35.06 4.48 27.04
CA GLN A 77 -35.95 3.43 27.58
C GLN A 77 -36.67 2.61 26.50
N GLN A 78 -36.70 3.09 25.28
CA GLN A 78 -37.30 2.38 24.14
C GLN A 78 -36.43 1.24 23.64
N THR A 79 -35.14 1.19 24.03
CA THR A 79 -34.19 0.17 23.65
C THR A 79 -34.35 -1.07 24.53
N ILE A 80 -35.34 -1.92 24.20
CA ILE A 80 -35.76 -3.08 25.01
C ILE A 80 -34.61 -4.05 25.30
N PHE A 81 -33.74 -4.30 24.31
CA PHE A 81 -32.62 -5.22 24.49
C PHE A 81 -31.58 -4.74 25.51
N THR A 82 -31.33 -3.44 25.63
CA THR A 82 -30.43 -2.86 26.66
C THR A 82 -30.98 -3.10 28.06
N THR A 83 -32.30 -2.87 28.25
CA THR A 83 -32.99 -3.07 29.52
C THR A 83 -32.96 -4.55 29.93
N GLN A 84 -33.21 -5.46 29.01
CA GLN A 84 -33.19 -6.89 29.28
C GLN A 84 -31.80 -7.42 29.60
N THR A 85 -30.77 -6.96 28.85
CA THR A 85 -29.40 -7.33 29.11
C THR A 85 -28.92 -6.84 30.46
N LEU A 86 -29.26 -5.60 30.86
CA LEU A 86 -28.97 -5.09 32.18
C LEU A 86 -29.60 -5.95 33.27
N ALA A 87 -30.87 -6.30 33.13
CA ALA A 87 -31.58 -7.16 34.09
C ALA A 87 -30.91 -8.54 34.21
N ASN A 88 -30.52 -9.15 33.09
CA ASN A 88 -29.83 -10.44 33.08
C ASN A 88 -28.44 -10.36 33.74
N ILE A 89 -27.66 -9.28 33.53
CA ILE A 89 -26.38 -9.08 34.21
C ILE A 89 -26.59 -8.93 35.71
N MET A 90 -27.56 -8.08 36.14
CA MET A 90 -27.86 -7.86 37.55
C MET A 90 -28.35 -9.15 38.23
N GLN A 91 -29.14 -9.96 37.54
CA GLN A 91 -29.59 -11.26 38.06
C GLN A 91 -28.40 -12.24 38.25
N ARG A 92 -27.45 -12.29 37.34
CA ARG A 92 -26.21 -13.08 37.50
C ARG A 92 -25.35 -12.62 38.67
N MET A 93 -25.42 -11.32 39.02
CA MET A 93 -24.77 -10.73 40.19
C MET A 93 -25.57 -10.86 41.49
N GLY A 94 -26.73 -11.56 41.45
CA GLY A 94 -27.55 -11.80 42.62
C GLY A 94 -28.63 -10.74 42.88
N ALA A 95 -28.78 -9.73 42.03
CA ALA A 95 -29.81 -8.70 42.15
C ALA A 95 -30.97 -8.99 41.17
N GLN A 96 -32.18 -9.17 41.73
CA GLN A 96 -33.41 -9.33 40.92
C GLN A 96 -34.08 -7.99 40.70
N ILE A 97 -33.95 -7.44 39.49
CA ILE A 97 -34.59 -6.16 39.11
C ILE A 97 -35.55 -6.49 37.94
N PRO A 98 -36.85 -6.11 38.03
CA PRO A 98 -37.75 -6.25 36.92
C PRO A 98 -37.28 -5.37 35.73
N PRO A 99 -37.20 -5.89 34.48
CA PRO A 99 -36.69 -5.14 33.35
C PRO A 99 -37.39 -3.81 33.10
N LEU A 100 -38.68 -3.73 33.32
CA LEU A 100 -39.51 -2.52 33.13
C LEU A 100 -39.20 -1.36 34.08
N THR A 101 -38.47 -1.60 35.17
CA THR A 101 -38.13 -0.57 36.17
C THR A 101 -36.72 -0.05 36.05
N ALA A 102 -35.89 -0.67 35.21
CA ALA A 102 -34.50 -0.26 35.01
C ALA A 102 -34.40 1.01 34.15
N ARG A 103 -33.76 2.04 34.69
CA ARG A 103 -33.46 3.28 33.92
C ARG A 103 -32.12 3.11 33.20
N VAL A 104 -32.14 3.11 31.87
CA VAL A 104 -30.97 2.81 31.04
C VAL A 104 -30.24 4.07 30.53
N ALA A 105 -30.68 5.28 30.89
CA ALA A 105 -30.07 6.53 30.40
C ALA A 105 -28.54 6.64 30.65
N ASN A 106 -28.00 5.90 31.62
CA ASN A 106 -26.58 5.88 31.95
C ASN A 106 -25.87 4.60 31.45
N VAL A 107 -26.55 3.83 30.60
CA VAL A 107 -26.06 2.52 30.13
C VAL A 107 -26.27 2.46 28.63
N ALA A 108 -25.38 1.78 27.90
CA ALA A 108 -25.54 1.53 26.49
C ALA A 108 -25.13 0.09 26.12
N ALA A 109 -25.89 -0.54 25.24
CA ALA A 109 -25.54 -1.79 24.65
C ALA A 109 -24.53 -1.54 23.51
N VAL A 110 -23.48 -2.36 23.43
CA VAL A 110 -22.37 -2.14 22.49
C VAL A 110 -21.92 -3.44 21.82
N PHE A 111 -21.49 -3.32 20.59
CA PHE A 111 -20.59 -4.29 19.99
C PHE A 111 -19.14 -3.95 20.35
N VAL A 112 -18.37 -5.00 20.61
CA VAL A 112 -16.99 -4.93 21.02
C VAL A 112 -16.19 -5.76 20.03
N THR A 113 -15.19 -5.15 19.38
CA THR A 113 -14.36 -5.84 18.39
C THR A 113 -12.88 -5.72 18.76
N ALA A 114 -12.12 -6.77 18.47
CA ALA A 114 -10.67 -6.80 18.63
C ALA A 114 -10.06 -7.67 17.53
N SER A 115 -8.76 -7.50 17.26
CA SER A 115 -7.99 -8.38 16.40
C SER A 115 -7.11 -9.27 17.26
N LEU A 116 -7.22 -10.60 17.09
CA LEU A 116 -6.42 -11.60 17.78
C LEU A 116 -5.21 -11.95 16.90
N PRO A 117 -3.97 -11.60 17.28
CA PRO A 117 -2.77 -11.99 16.56
C PRO A 117 -2.59 -13.50 16.51
N ALA A 118 -1.99 -14.02 15.45
CA ALA A 118 -1.83 -15.45 15.18
C ALA A 118 -1.16 -16.23 16.34
N PHE A 119 -0.16 -15.62 16.98
CA PHE A 119 0.62 -16.25 18.07
C PHE A 119 0.30 -15.68 19.45
N ALA A 120 -0.87 -15.05 19.61
CA ALA A 120 -1.26 -14.53 20.90
C ALA A 120 -1.40 -15.64 21.94
N ARG A 121 -0.86 -15.39 23.13
CA ARG A 121 -0.92 -16.31 24.27
C ARG A 121 -1.88 -15.78 25.33
N PRO A 122 -2.41 -16.65 26.21
CA PRO A 122 -3.19 -16.21 27.36
C PRO A 122 -2.45 -15.13 28.16
N GLY A 123 -3.16 -14.04 28.47
CA GLY A 123 -2.59 -12.86 29.10
C GLY A 123 -2.12 -11.77 28.14
N THR A 124 -1.99 -12.03 26.82
CA THR A 124 -1.68 -10.99 25.82
C THR A 124 -2.78 -9.92 25.84
N GLN A 125 -2.37 -8.65 25.84
CA GLN A 125 -3.29 -7.52 25.79
C GLN A 125 -3.66 -7.19 24.34
N LEU A 126 -4.93 -6.81 24.13
CA LEU A 126 -5.49 -6.42 22.84
C LEU A 126 -6.12 -5.03 22.95
N ASP A 127 -5.96 -4.25 21.90
CA ASP A 127 -6.76 -3.04 21.75
C ASP A 127 -8.17 -3.41 21.33
N VAL A 128 -9.14 -2.73 21.92
CA VAL A 128 -10.55 -3.02 21.74
C VAL A 128 -11.27 -1.80 21.20
N THR A 129 -12.12 -2.00 20.21
CA THR A 129 -13.03 -0.99 19.69
C THR A 129 -14.44 -1.29 20.15
N VAL A 130 -15.12 -0.27 20.65
CA VAL A 130 -16.48 -0.34 21.20
C VAL A 130 -17.39 0.55 20.39
N SER A 131 -18.52 0.01 19.90
CA SER A 131 -19.50 0.75 19.09
C SER A 131 -20.89 0.57 19.65
N SER A 132 -21.65 1.66 19.84
CA SER A 132 -23.04 1.60 20.30
C SER A 132 -23.92 0.87 19.27
N ILE A 133 -24.82 0.03 19.78
CA ILE A 133 -25.84 -0.67 18.98
C ILE A 133 -27.18 0.04 19.05
N GLY A 134 -27.43 0.67 20.21
CA GLY A 134 -28.69 1.35 20.49
C GLY A 134 -28.69 2.81 20.00
N ASP A 135 -29.41 3.63 20.69
CA ASP A 135 -29.60 5.06 20.41
C ASP A 135 -28.78 5.96 21.35
N ALA A 136 -27.72 5.43 21.94
CA ALA A 136 -26.80 6.20 22.78
C ALA A 136 -26.20 7.37 22.02
N LYS A 137 -26.18 8.54 22.65
CA LYS A 137 -25.66 9.78 22.04
C LYS A 137 -24.14 9.89 22.11
N SER A 138 -23.54 9.33 23.18
CA SER A 138 -22.09 9.32 23.39
C SER A 138 -21.70 8.20 24.35
N LEU A 139 -20.54 7.59 24.12
CA LEU A 139 -19.90 6.62 25.04
C LEU A 139 -18.82 7.26 25.92
N GLU A 140 -18.67 8.59 25.86
CA GLU A 140 -17.67 9.33 26.61
C GLU A 140 -17.83 9.15 28.12
N GLY A 141 -16.70 8.89 28.81
CA GLY A 141 -16.70 8.66 30.27
C GLY A 141 -17.25 7.29 30.67
N GLY A 142 -17.70 6.48 29.73
CA GLY A 142 -18.24 5.15 30.01
C GLY A 142 -17.18 4.10 30.33
N LEU A 143 -17.59 3.08 31.08
CA LEU A 143 -16.83 1.90 31.42
C LEU A 143 -17.46 0.68 30.77
N LEU A 144 -16.72 -0.05 29.93
CA LEU A 144 -17.15 -1.34 29.41
C LEU A 144 -17.07 -2.39 30.54
N LEU A 145 -18.18 -3.07 30.79
CA LEU A 145 -18.22 -4.24 31.67
C LEU A 145 -17.52 -5.42 31.02
N LEU A 146 -17.13 -6.41 31.86
CA LEU A 146 -16.46 -7.62 31.37
C LEU A 146 -17.30 -8.30 30.27
N THR A 147 -16.73 -8.35 29.08
CA THR A 147 -17.39 -8.77 27.85
C THR A 147 -16.56 -9.86 27.19
N PRO A 148 -17.12 -11.08 26.99
CA PRO A 148 -16.44 -12.12 26.23
C PRO A 148 -16.37 -11.77 24.75
N LEU A 149 -15.23 -12.06 24.13
CA LEU A 149 -15.00 -11.89 22.71
C LEU A 149 -14.90 -13.24 22.02
N TYR A 150 -15.74 -13.43 21.03
CA TYR A 150 -15.91 -14.70 20.29
C TYR A 150 -15.19 -14.66 18.96
N GLY A 151 -14.59 -15.76 18.57
CA GLY A 151 -14.13 -16.00 17.20
C GLY A 151 -15.27 -16.44 16.27
N ALA A 152 -14.94 -16.64 15.00
CA ALA A 152 -15.90 -17.09 14.00
C ALA A 152 -16.48 -18.49 14.25
N ASP A 153 -15.80 -19.30 15.06
CA ASP A 153 -16.22 -20.63 15.51
C ASP A 153 -17.17 -20.59 16.74
N GLY A 154 -17.51 -19.40 17.23
CA GLY A 154 -18.35 -19.18 18.39
C GLY A 154 -17.67 -19.46 19.74
N GLN A 155 -16.37 -19.72 19.77
CA GLN A 155 -15.62 -19.90 21.00
C GLN A 155 -15.11 -18.57 21.56
N VAL A 156 -15.01 -18.47 22.89
CA VAL A 156 -14.42 -17.31 23.57
C VAL A 156 -12.90 -17.40 23.53
N TYR A 157 -12.26 -16.38 22.95
CA TYR A 157 -10.80 -16.29 22.86
C TYR A 157 -10.21 -15.18 23.73
N ALA A 158 -10.99 -14.13 24.01
CA ALA A 158 -10.55 -13.03 24.85
C ALA A 158 -11.71 -12.48 25.70
N ALA A 159 -11.38 -11.73 26.72
CA ALA A 159 -12.33 -10.94 27.50
C ALA A 159 -11.90 -9.47 27.49
N ALA A 160 -12.87 -8.56 27.35
CA ALA A 160 -12.62 -7.13 27.28
C ALA A 160 -13.32 -6.38 28.41
N GLN A 161 -12.63 -5.40 29.01
CA GLN A 161 -13.19 -4.42 29.96
C GLN A 161 -12.32 -3.18 30.03
N GLY A 162 -12.89 -2.05 30.44
CA GLY A 162 -12.09 -0.85 30.71
C GLY A 162 -12.82 0.44 30.39
N ALA A 163 -12.17 1.55 30.72
CA ALA A 163 -12.66 2.89 30.43
C ALA A 163 -12.52 3.19 28.92
N ILE A 164 -13.57 3.77 28.35
CA ILE A 164 -13.64 4.06 26.93
C ILE A 164 -13.04 5.43 26.65
N ALA A 165 -12.06 5.48 25.75
CA ALA A 165 -11.53 6.70 25.16
C ALA A 165 -12.26 7.00 23.84
N VAL A 166 -12.99 8.10 23.77
CA VAL A 166 -13.70 8.57 22.59
C VAL A 166 -12.90 9.66 21.90
N GLY A 167 -12.71 9.57 20.59
CA GLY A 167 -11.96 10.55 19.80
C GLY A 167 -12.76 11.78 19.35
N GLY A 168 -14.00 11.96 19.85
CA GLY A 168 -14.89 13.04 19.45
C GLY A 168 -15.77 13.52 20.61
N TYR A 169 -16.35 14.71 20.46
CA TYR A 169 -17.34 15.24 21.40
C TYR A 169 -18.59 15.72 20.65
N ALA A 170 -19.72 15.63 21.33
CA ALA A 170 -20.98 16.22 20.87
C ALA A 170 -21.41 17.30 21.88
N VAL A 171 -21.44 18.55 21.44
CA VAL A 171 -21.99 19.66 22.25
C VAL A 171 -23.27 20.13 21.59
N GLY A 172 -24.38 20.00 22.29
CA GLY A 172 -25.72 20.46 21.87
C GLY A 172 -26.39 21.31 22.93
N GLY A 173 -26.87 22.49 22.53
CA GLY A 173 -27.79 23.33 23.28
C GLY A 173 -29.02 23.63 22.41
N SER A 174 -30.10 24.18 23.03
CA SER A 174 -31.36 24.49 22.35
C SER A 174 -31.12 25.39 21.13
N GLY A 175 -31.05 24.78 19.93
CA GLY A 175 -30.96 25.47 18.65
C GLY A 175 -29.70 25.25 17.79
N ALA A 176 -28.61 24.68 18.34
CA ALA A 176 -27.42 24.32 17.54
C ALA A 176 -26.71 23.11 18.14
N SER A 177 -26.53 22.03 17.36
CA SER A 177 -25.66 20.91 17.72
C SER A 177 -24.42 20.93 16.86
N LYS A 178 -23.24 20.94 17.48
CA LYS A 178 -21.96 20.74 16.79
C LYS A 178 -21.40 19.38 17.21
N GLN A 179 -21.36 18.46 16.27
CA GLN A 179 -20.77 17.15 16.47
C GLN A 179 -19.42 17.12 15.75
N LEU A 180 -18.38 16.77 16.48
CA LEU A 180 -17.05 16.54 15.90
C LEU A 180 -16.68 15.07 16.12
N ASN A 181 -16.48 14.33 15.03
CA ASN A 181 -16.26 12.89 14.99
C ASN A 181 -17.47 12.06 15.51
N HIS A 182 -17.27 10.75 15.67
CA HIS A 182 -18.34 9.83 16.08
C HIS A 182 -18.24 9.52 17.59
N PRO A 183 -19.03 10.20 18.47
CA PRO A 183 -18.97 9.98 19.91
C PRO A 183 -19.54 8.63 20.35
N THR A 184 -20.17 7.90 19.44
CA THR A 184 -20.75 6.56 19.65
C THR A 184 -19.78 5.42 19.41
N ILE A 185 -18.54 5.74 18.99
CA ILE A 185 -17.45 4.77 18.82
C ILE A 185 -16.28 5.22 19.68
N GLY A 186 -15.69 4.27 20.42
CA GLY A 186 -14.54 4.53 21.26
C GLY A 186 -13.54 3.37 21.23
N ARG A 187 -12.37 3.59 21.80
CA ARG A 187 -11.33 2.59 21.96
C ARG A 187 -10.99 2.38 23.42
N ILE A 188 -10.57 1.18 23.75
CA ILE A 188 -10.02 0.82 25.05
C ILE A 188 -8.62 0.25 24.78
N PRO A 189 -7.55 1.06 24.87
CA PRO A 189 -6.18 0.58 24.68
C PRO A 189 -5.87 -0.50 25.72
N ALA A 190 -5.33 -1.64 25.27
CA ALA A 190 -5.02 -2.80 26.10
C ALA A 190 -6.21 -3.31 26.95
N GLY A 191 -7.46 -2.99 26.54
CA GLY A 191 -8.68 -3.34 27.27
C GLY A 191 -9.13 -4.78 27.10
N GLY A 192 -8.62 -5.50 26.11
CA GLY A 192 -8.86 -6.93 25.90
C GLY A 192 -7.70 -7.75 26.45
N ARG A 193 -8.03 -8.94 26.97
CA ARG A 193 -7.04 -9.94 27.40
C ARG A 193 -7.36 -11.28 26.78
N VAL A 194 -6.36 -11.91 26.16
CA VAL A 194 -6.49 -13.23 25.56
C VAL A 194 -6.61 -14.27 26.68
N GLU A 195 -7.64 -15.12 26.59
CA GLU A 195 -7.91 -16.20 27.55
C GLU A 195 -7.60 -17.58 26.95
N ARG A 196 -7.70 -17.72 25.63
CA ARG A 196 -7.48 -19.00 24.92
C ARG A 196 -6.61 -18.80 23.70
N ILE A 197 -5.71 -19.73 23.42
CA ILE A 197 -4.90 -19.77 22.20
C ILE A 197 -5.74 -20.27 21.02
N LEU A 198 -5.43 -19.78 19.83
CA LEU A 198 -5.87 -20.43 18.60
C LEU A 198 -5.16 -21.78 18.47
N ALA A 199 -5.92 -22.82 18.20
CA ALA A 199 -5.36 -24.15 17.94
C ALA A 199 -4.78 -24.21 16.52
N PHE A 200 -3.65 -23.53 16.28
CA PHE A 200 -2.92 -23.58 15.03
C PHE A 200 -1.60 -24.33 15.27
N ASP A 201 -1.49 -25.52 14.66
CA ASP A 201 -0.29 -26.35 14.81
C ASP A 201 0.79 -25.89 13.81
N PHE A 202 1.50 -24.84 14.20
CA PHE A 202 2.56 -24.26 13.40
C PHE A 202 3.72 -25.24 13.15
N ASN A 203 4.00 -26.13 14.11
CA ASN A 203 5.18 -27.01 14.03
C ASN A 203 5.00 -28.19 13.08
N HIS A 204 3.78 -28.51 12.69
CA HIS A 204 3.46 -29.62 11.78
C HIS A 204 2.99 -29.15 10.39
N LEU A 205 3.28 -27.90 10.02
CA LEU A 205 3.04 -27.42 8.67
C LEU A 205 3.96 -28.14 7.67
N THR A 206 3.38 -28.99 6.82
CA THR A 206 4.11 -29.69 5.76
C THR A 206 3.17 -29.89 4.57
N PRO A 207 3.41 -29.20 3.43
CA PRO A 207 4.41 -28.14 3.17
C PRO A 207 4.06 -26.81 3.85
N VAL A 208 5.04 -25.91 3.98
CA VAL A 208 4.82 -24.51 4.35
C VAL A 208 4.52 -23.71 3.09
N SER A 209 3.41 -22.99 3.09
CA SER A 209 3.02 -22.12 1.97
C SER A 209 3.30 -20.66 2.31
N LEU A 210 4.03 -20.00 1.43
CA LEU A 210 4.23 -18.56 1.43
C LEU A 210 3.24 -17.96 0.43
N LEU A 211 2.33 -17.11 0.92
CA LEU A 211 1.33 -16.42 0.11
C LEU A 211 1.84 -15.03 -0.23
N LEU A 212 1.95 -14.73 -1.53
CA LEU A 212 2.34 -13.41 -2.01
C LEU A 212 1.20 -12.41 -1.71
N ARG A 213 1.56 -11.22 -1.24
CA ARG A 213 0.60 -10.13 -1.01
C ARG A 213 0.02 -9.61 -2.32
N ASP A 214 0.88 -9.46 -3.33
CA ASP A 214 0.51 -9.09 -4.70
C ASP A 214 0.88 -10.27 -5.60
N PRO A 215 -0.09 -11.04 -6.16
CA PRO A 215 0.18 -12.19 -6.99
C PRO A 215 0.93 -11.82 -8.27
N ASP A 216 2.11 -12.44 -8.48
CA ASP A 216 2.94 -12.25 -9.67
C ASP A 216 3.78 -13.50 -9.92
N PHE A 217 3.70 -14.08 -11.12
CA PHE A 217 4.41 -15.30 -11.49
C PHE A 217 5.93 -15.13 -11.49
N SER A 218 6.43 -13.96 -11.90
CA SER A 218 7.85 -13.66 -11.91
C SER A 218 8.40 -13.56 -10.49
N VAL A 219 7.70 -12.85 -9.62
CA VAL A 219 8.06 -12.70 -8.21
C VAL A 219 8.02 -14.05 -7.48
N ALA A 220 7.00 -14.89 -7.75
CA ALA A 220 6.92 -16.24 -7.19
C ALA A 220 8.11 -17.11 -7.61
N GLY A 221 8.53 -17.00 -8.88
CA GLY A 221 9.73 -17.66 -9.40
C GLY A 221 11.00 -17.18 -8.68
N GLU A 222 11.22 -15.87 -8.62
CA GLU A 222 12.39 -15.28 -7.96
C GLU A 222 12.48 -15.64 -6.47
N ILE A 223 11.35 -15.69 -5.76
CA ILE A 223 11.28 -16.15 -4.36
C ILE A 223 11.71 -17.61 -4.26
N SER A 224 11.16 -18.49 -5.10
CA SER A 224 11.52 -19.90 -5.13
C SER A 224 13.01 -20.09 -5.40
N ASP A 225 13.55 -19.39 -6.40
CA ASP A 225 14.97 -19.47 -6.76
C ASP A 225 15.89 -18.93 -5.67
N ALA A 226 15.48 -17.87 -4.96
CA ALA A 226 16.24 -17.33 -3.84
C ALA A 226 16.30 -18.33 -2.68
N ILE A 227 15.16 -18.98 -2.35
CA ILE A 227 15.08 -20.01 -1.32
C ILE A 227 15.95 -21.23 -1.72
N ASN A 228 15.81 -21.74 -2.95
CA ASN A 228 16.57 -22.88 -3.45
C ASN A 228 18.09 -22.62 -3.46
N ARG A 229 18.50 -21.40 -3.79
CA ARG A 229 19.93 -20.98 -3.71
C ARG A 229 20.45 -20.97 -2.28
N GLU A 230 19.64 -20.51 -1.31
CA GLU A 230 20.03 -20.46 0.12
C GLU A 230 20.25 -21.87 0.68
N PHE A 231 19.38 -22.83 0.32
CA PHE A 231 19.47 -24.20 0.83
C PHE A 231 20.32 -25.13 -0.06
N GLY A 232 20.75 -24.69 -1.25
CA GLY A 232 21.62 -25.44 -2.16
C GLY A 232 20.93 -26.54 -2.96
N HIS A 233 19.62 -26.71 -2.83
CA HIS A 233 18.82 -27.69 -3.59
C HIS A 233 17.35 -27.25 -3.68
N ALA A 234 16.54 -27.96 -4.45
CA ALA A 234 15.15 -27.63 -4.70
C ALA A 234 14.26 -27.96 -3.48
N VAL A 235 14.05 -27.00 -2.59
CA VAL A 235 13.17 -27.09 -1.41
C VAL A 235 11.91 -26.27 -1.57
N ALA A 236 11.90 -25.30 -2.48
CA ALA A 236 10.78 -24.42 -2.76
C ALA A 236 10.32 -24.56 -4.21
N SER A 237 9.01 -24.48 -4.44
CA SER A 237 8.40 -24.49 -5.77
C SER A 237 7.19 -23.55 -5.82
N PRO A 238 7.07 -22.70 -6.86
CA PRO A 238 5.88 -21.91 -7.06
C PRO A 238 4.74 -22.81 -7.52
N ARG A 239 3.56 -22.69 -6.90
CA ARG A 239 2.34 -23.41 -7.33
C ARG A 239 1.52 -22.58 -8.29
N ASP A 240 1.50 -21.29 -8.04
CA ASP A 240 0.86 -20.28 -8.88
C ASP A 240 1.52 -18.91 -8.64
N GLY A 241 0.98 -17.85 -9.23
CA GLY A 241 1.52 -16.49 -9.05
C GLY A 241 1.36 -15.91 -7.64
N GLY A 242 0.56 -16.54 -6.76
CA GLY A 242 0.32 -16.08 -5.40
C GLY A 242 0.85 -17.00 -4.30
N ARG A 243 1.40 -18.18 -4.66
CA ARG A 243 1.75 -19.22 -3.69
C ARG A 243 3.07 -19.90 -4.03
N VAL A 244 3.97 -19.92 -3.06
CA VAL A 244 5.22 -20.67 -3.11
C VAL A 244 5.20 -21.69 -1.95
N GLU A 245 5.32 -22.98 -2.27
CA GLU A 245 5.41 -24.04 -1.29
C GLU A 245 6.87 -24.36 -0.98
N VAL A 246 7.16 -24.53 0.31
CA VAL A 246 8.48 -24.91 0.82
C VAL A 246 8.33 -26.22 1.58
N ASP A 247 9.19 -27.19 1.29
CA ASP A 247 9.26 -28.46 2.04
C ASP A 247 10.24 -28.31 3.23
N PRO A 248 9.76 -28.23 4.47
CA PRO A 248 10.63 -28.10 5.63
C PRO A 248 11.58 -29.28 5.81
N SER A 249 11.13 -30.49 5.45
CA SER A 249 11.92 -31.71 5.63
C SER A 249 13.17 -31.74 4.75
N ALA A 250 13.08 -31.15 3.58
CA ALA A 250 14.17 -31.05 2.63
C ALA A 250 15.22 -29.99 3.02
N THR A 251 14.88 -29.00 3.88
CA THR A 251 15.80 -27.88 4.20
C THR A 251 16.97 -28.27 5.12
N GLY A 252 16.90 -29.42 5.79
CA GLY A 252 17.88 -29.86 6.80
C GLY A 252 17.87 -29.03 8.10
N VAL A 253 16.92 -28.09 8.25
CA VAL A 253 16.76 -27.25 9.45
C VAL A 253 15.69 -27.87 10.35
N ALA A 254 16.10 -28.29 11.53
CA ALA A 254 15.20 -28.99 12.47
C ALA A 254 14.08 -28.12 13.07
N ASN A 255 14.22 -26.78 13.03
CA ASN A 255 13.27 -25.83 13.63
C ASN A 255 12.63 -24.97 12.54
N LEU A 256 11.31 -25.10 12.39
CA LEU A 256 10.51 -24.36 11.42
C LEU A 256 10.65 -22.82 11.58
N THR A 257 10.66 -22.33 12.83
CA THR A 257 10.86 -20.90 13.10
C THR A 257 12.22 -20.42 12.62
N ALA A 258 13.28 -21.19 12.82
CA ALA A 258 14.62 -20.83 12.35
C ALA A 258 14.69 -20.88 10.82
N MET A 259 14.05 -21.85 10.18
CA MET A 259 13.95 -21.95 8.72
C MET A 259 13.24 -20.73 8.14
N LEU A 260 12.06 -20.40 8.65
CA LEU A 260 11.29 -19.24 8.18
C LEU A 260 12.04 -17.92 8.42
N GLY A 261 12.70 -17.77 9.56
CA GLY A 261 13.52 -16.59 9.84
C GLY A 261 14.69 -16.41 8.84
N ARG A 262 15.26 -17.51 8.31
CA ARG A 262 16.24 -17.44 7.22
C ARG A 262 15.57 -17.03 5.92
N ILE A 263 14.47 -17.66 5.54
CA ILE A 263 13.73 -17.38 4.31
C ILE A 263 13.24 -15.92 4.28
N GLU A 264 12.64 -15.45 5.35
CA GLU A 264 12.11 -14.08 5.45
C GLU A 264 13.17 -12.99 5.29
N ASN A 265 14.41 -13.27 5.61
CA ASN A 265 15.53 -12.34 5.48
C ASN A 265 16.19 -12.35 4.09
N LEU A 266 15.88 -13.32 3.23
CA LEU A 266 16.36 -13.34 1.86
C LEU A 266 15.81 -12.15 1.08
N THR A 267 16.63 -11.65 0.16
CA THR A 267 16.27 -10.55 -0.72
C THR A 267 16.04 -11.06 -2.14
N VAL A 268 14.99 -10.57 -2.78
CA VAL A 268 14.66 -10.82 -4.16
C VAL A 268 14.62 -9.52 -4.95
N ALA A 269 14.98 -9.58 -6.21
CA ALA A 269 14.94 -8.46 -7.12
C ALA A 269 13.53 -8.34 -7.70
N VAL A 270 12.76 -7.35 -7.26
CA VAL A 270 11.38 -7.15 -7.72
C VAL A 270 11.27 -5.87 -8.51
N GLN A 271 10.69 -5.97 -9.70
CA GLN A 271 10.25 -4.78 -10.44
C GLN A 271 8.92 -4.31 -9.83
N ARG A 272 8.96 -3.26 -9.03
CA ARG A 272 7.72 -2.65 -8.51
C ARG A 272 6.96 -2.01 -9.66
N ARG A 273 5.69 -2.34 -9.80
CA ARG A 273 4.79 -1.54 -10.62
C ARG A 273 4.70 -0.16 -10.01
N ALA A 274 4.91 0.86 -10.82
CA ALA A 274 4.73 2.22 -10.38
C ALA A 274 3.27 2.41 -9.92
N ARG A 275 3.06 3.11 -8.80
CA ARG A 275 1.73 3.33 -8.23
C ARG A 275 1.48 4.81 -7.99
N VAL A 276 0.29 5.25 -8.32
CA VAL A 276 -0.23 6.59 -8.02
C VAL A 276 -1.41 6.42 -7.08
N VAL A 277 -1.31 7.00 -5.89
CA VAL A 277 -2.38 6.97 -4.89
C VAL A 277 -3.02 8.36 -4.81
N VAL A 278 -4.32 8.41 -4.94
CA VAL A 278 -5.09 9.65 -4.95
C VAL A 278 -6.14 9.62 -3.85
N ASN A 279 -6.11 10.60 -2.96
CA ASN A 279 -7.17 10.78 -1.98
C ASN A 279 -8.15 11.83 -2.49
N GLU A 280 -9.35 11.39 -2.90
CA GLU A 280 -10.36 12.26 -3.49
C GLU A 280 -10.92 13.27 -2.48
N ARG A 281 -11.01 12.89 -1.21
CA ARG A 281 -11.56 13.77 -0.16
C ARG A 281 -10.63 14.91 0.21
N THR A 282 -9.31 14.67 0.23
CA THR A 282 -8.31 15.67 0.62
C THR A 282 -7.63 16.32 -0.58
N GLY A 283 -7.79 15.75 -1.78
CA GLY A 283 -7.09 16.19 -2.99
C GLY A 283 -5.60 15.85 -2.99
N THR A 284 -5.15 14.96 -2.10
CA THR A 284 -3.74 14.59 -2.00
C THR A 284 -3.41 13.54 -3.06
N ILE A 285 -2.34 13.77 -3.83
CA ILE A 285 -1.81 12.84 -4.82
C ILE A 285 -0.42 12.41 -4.39
N VAL A 286 -0.20 11.10 -4.22
CA VAL A 286 1.09 10.51 -3.90
C VAL A 286 1.54 9.68 -5.09
N MET A 287 2.72 9.97 -5.62
CA MET A 287 3.25 9.31 -6.82
C MET A 287 4.71 8.91 -6.66
N GLY A 288 5.11 7.83 -7.33
CA GLY A 288 6.52 7.43 -7.46
C GLY A 288 7.24 8.27 -8.53
N LYS A 289 8.56 8.40 -8.40
CA LYS A 289 9.40 9.15 -9.36
C LYS A 289 9.46 8.49 -10.76
N ASP A 290 9.17 7.21 -10.85
CA ASP A 290 9.36 6.39 -12.05
C ASP A 290 8.11 6.28 -12.91
N VAL A 291 7.03 7.01 -12.57
CA VAL A 291 5.78 6.98 -13.33
C VAL A 291 5.90 7.84 -14.58
N ARG A 292 5.74 7.21 -15.75
CA ARG A 292 5.82 7.85 -17.08
C ARG A 292 4.44 7.93 -17.73
N LEU A 293 4.28 8.96 -18.56
CA LEU A 293 3.07 9.19 -19.35
C LEU A 293 3.34 8.86 -20.82
N GLY A 294 2.47 8.05 -21.41
CA GLY A 294 2.46 7.79 -22.85
C GLY A 294 1.70 8.86 -23.63
N ALA A 295 1.81 8.80 -24.97
CA ALA A 295 1.11 9.73 -25.83
C ALA A 295 -0.42 9.62 -25.69
N VAL A 296 -1.08 10.74 -25.40
CA VAL A 296 -2.55 10.81 -25.24
C VAL A 296 -3.06 12.24 -25.42
N SER A 297 -4.28 12.38 -25.91
CA SER A 297 -4.98 13.66 -25.98
C SER A 297 -6.29 13.56 -25.19
N ILE A 298 -6.49 14.46 -24.23
CA ILE A 298 -7.64 14.45 -23.34
C ILE A 298 -8.26 15.85 -23.32
N LEU A 299 -9.57 15.88 -23.42
CA LEU A 299 -10.38 17.08 -23.20
C LEU A 299 -11.28 16.82 -21.98
N HIS A 300 -11.07 17.59 -20.92
CA HIS A 300 -11.86 17.50 -19.69
C HIS A 300 -12.32 18.91 -19.26
N GLY A 301 -13.63 19.14 -19.32
CA GLY A 301 -14.18 20.46 -19.00
C GLY A 301 -13.57 21.57 -19.87
N GLY A 302 -12.93 22.55 -19.24
CA GLY A 302 -12.21 23.65 -19.91
C GLY A 302 -10.72 23.39 -20.12
N PHE A 303 -10.20 22.18 -19.86
CA PHE A 303 -8.80 21.80 -19.98
C PHE A 303 -8.59 20.86 -21.17
N SER A 304 -7.61 21.15 -22.00
CA SER A 304 -7.12 20.25 -23.06
C SER A 304 -5.68 19.86 -22.75
N VAL A 305 -5.44 18.57 -22.54
CA VAL A 305 -4.12 18.01 -22.30
C VAL A 305 -3.72 17.21 -23.53
N GLN A 306 -2.59 17.54 -24.11
CA GLN A 306 -2.00 16.80 -25.22
C GLN A 306 -0.59 16.36 -24.84
N ILE A 307 -0.38 15.05 -24.84
CA ILE A 307 0.95 14.43 -24.65
C ILE A 307 1.33 13.84 -26.00
N SER A 308 2.39 14.34 -26.61
CA SER A 308 2.83 13.90 -27.93
C SER A 308 4.35 13.75 -27.99
N THR A 309 4.81 12.85 -28.84
CA THR A 309 6.23 12.67 -29.12
C THR A 309 6.66 13.72 -30.16
N GLU A 310 7.51 14.63 -29.76
CA GLU A 310 8.11 15.60 -30.69
C GLU A 310 9.56 15.20 -30.95
N TYR A 311 9.86 14.82 -32.19
CA TYR A 311 11.23 14.50 -32.61
C TYR A 311 11.85 15.72 -33.29
N THR A 312 12.76 16.40 -32.61
CA THR A 312 13.55 17.46 -33.25
C THR A 312 14.74 16.83 -33.98
N VAL A 313 14.69 16.84 -35.29
CA VAL A 313 15.81 16.35 -36.11
C VAL A 313 16.84 17.48 -36.27
N SER A 314 17.94 17.38 -35.52
CA SER A 314 19.11 18.25 -35.74
C SER A 314 19.83 17.83 -37.01
N GLN A 315 19.57 18.53 -38.12
CA GLN A 315 20.32 18.32 -39.34
C GLN A 315 21.62 19.12 -39.31
N PRO A 316 22.75 18.50 -39.58
CA PRO A 316 24.00 19.21 -39.77
C PRO A 316 23.91 20.18 -40.98
N SER A 317 24.57 21.32 -40.87
CA SER A 317 24.63 22.28 -42.00
C SER A 317 25.11 21.61 -43.27
N PRO A 318 24.61 22.02 -44.49
CA PRO A 318 25.07 21.45 -45.75
C PRO A 318 26.59 21.51 -45.83
N LEU A 319 27.23 20.39 -46.19
CA LEU A 319 28.67 20.20 -46.29
C LEU A 319 29.45 19.94 -44.98
N SER A 320 28.79 19.75 -43.81
CA SER A 320 29.44 19.32 -42.59
C SER A 320 29.49 17.77 -42.51
N ARG A 321 30.54 17.22 -41.89
CA ARG A 321 30.67 15.77 -41.64
C ARG A 321 29.99 15.28 -40.37
N GLY A 322 28.96 15.97 -39.92
CA GLY A 322 28.16 15.58 -38.73
C GLY A 322 27.17 14.44 -39.02
N LYS A 323 26.84 13.64 -38.03
CA LYS A 323 25.77 12.62 -38.09
C LYS A 323 24.49 13.26 -37.54
N THR A 324 23.37 12.95 -38.18
CA THR A 324 22.03 13.30 -37.67
C THR A 324 21.79 12.61 -36.35
N GLU A 325 21.55 13.37 -35.29
CA GLU A 325 21.22 12.84 -33.96
C GLU A 325 19.83 13.35 -33.59
N VAL A 326 18.96 12.44 -33.16
CA VAL A 326 17.60 12.76 -32.74
C VAL A 326 17.66 13.02 -31.24
N VAL A 327 17.45 14.27 -30.83
CA VAL A 327 17.42 14.67 -29.41
C VAL A 327 15.98 15.01 -29.06
N PRO A 328 15.38 14.42 -28.02
CA PRO A 328 14.08 14.83 -27.53
C PRO A 328 14.19 16.21 -26.86
N ASP A 329 13.43 17.17 -27.35
CA ASP A 329 13.37 18.52 -26.78
C ASP A 329 12.13 18.64 -25.89
N THR A 330 12.33 19.15 -24.66
CA THR A 330 11.28 19.27 -23.65
C THR A 330 10.88 20.74 -23.53
N GLU A 331 9.99 21.20 -24.38
CA GLU A 331 9.48 22.58 -24.32
C GLU A 331 7.98 22.60 -23.93
N ILE A 332 7.66 23.34 -22.86
CA ILE A 332 6.29 23.58 -22.43
C ILE A 332 5.79 24.85 -23.13
N LYS A 333 4.87 24.72 -24.09
CA LYS A 333 4.24 25.84 -24.76
C LYS A 333 2.80 26.03 -24.28
N THR A 334 2.51 27.16 -23.65
CA THR A 334 1.16 27.61 -23.32
C THR A 334 0.68 28.54 -24.44
N LYS A 335 -0.43 28.19 -25.14
CA LYS A 335 -1.11 29.08 -26.09
C LYS A 335 -2.53 29.36 -25.59
N ASP A 336 -2.87 30.66 -25.52
CA ASP A 336 -4.18 31.14 -25.12
C ASP A 336 -5.25 30.82 -26.19
N GLY A 337 -6.29 30.08 -25.78
CA GLY A 337 -7.51 29.75 -26.52
C GLY A 337 -8.67 29.50 -25.55
N PRO A 338 -9.94 29.37 -26.01
CA PRO A 338 -11.09 29.19 -25.13
C PRO A 338 -11.05 27.91 -24.25
N ALA A 339 -10.20 26.93 -24.58
CA ALA A 339 -9.85 25.82 -23.70
C ALA A 339 -8.39 26.01 -23.27
N ARG A 340 -8.13 25.90 -21.96
CA ARG A 340 -6.76 25.95 -21.42
C ARG A 340 -6.03 24.70 -21.88
N ARG A 341 -5.05 24.84 -22.76
CA ARG A 341 -4.31 23.72 -23.39
C ARG A 341 -2.96 23.51 -22.71
N LEU A 342 -2.69 22.29 -22.31
CA LEU A 342 -1.41 21.82 -21.82
C LEU A 342 -0.80 20.84 -22.83
N GLU A 343 0.36 21.18 -23.38
CA GLU A 343 1.15 20.30 -24.26
C GLU A 343 2.34 19.79 -23.46
N ILE A 344 2.52 18.47 -23.44
CA ILE A 344 3.59 17.78 -22.71
C ILE A 344 4.23 16.75 -23.64
N THR A 345 5.54 16.56 -23.54
CA THR A 345 6.26 15.53 -24.29
C THR A 345 5.99 14.13 -23.74
N GLU A 346 5.92 13.12 -24.58
CA GLU A 346 5.84 11.73 -24.19
C GLU A 346 7.02 11.32 -23.27
N GLY A 347 6.75 10.51 -22.25
CA GLY A 347 7.74 10.14 -21.24
C GLY A 347 7.90 11.15 -20.12
N ALA A 348 7.12 12.25 -20.11
CA ALA A 348 7.07 13.19 -19.01
C ALA A 348 6.58 12.49 -17.72
N SER A 349 7.00 13.02 -16.57
CA SER A 349 6.52 12.54 -15.28
C SER A 349 5.11 13.07 -14.96
N ILE A 350 4.38 12.33 -14.12
CA ILE A 350 3.07 12.82 -13.62
C ILE A 350 3.23 14.14 -12.86
N ASP A 351 4.34 14.37 -12.20
CA ASP A 351 4.61 15.62 -11.48
C ASP A 351 4.56 16.85 -12.40
N GLN A 352 5.12 16.72 -13.60
CA GLN A 352 5.06 17.78 -14.63
C GLN A 352 3.62 18.03 -15.09
N LEU A 353 2.82 16.97 -15.29
CA LEU A 353 1.41 17.07 -15.64
C LEU A 353 0.61 17.77 -14.54
N VAL A 354 0.75 17.30 -13.28
CA VAL A 354 0.03 17.87 -12.13
C VAL A 354 0.39 19.34 -11.92
N SER A 355 1.68 19.66 -11.97
CA SER A 355 2.15 21.05 -11.83
C SER A 355 1.64 21.95 -12.97
N GLY A 356 1.63 21.45 -14.20
CA GLY A 356 1.08 22.15 -15.36
C GLY A 356 -0.43 22.43 -15.20
N LEU A 357 -1.20 21.43 -14.81
CA LEU A 357 -2.63 21.55 -14.56
C LEU A 357 -2.95 22.53 -13.41
N GLN A 358 -2.19 22.48 -12.32
CA GLN A 358 -2.34 23.39 -11.19
C GLN A 358 -2.03 24.85 -11.60
N THR A 359 -0.99 25.05 -12.41
CA THR A 359 -0.65 26.39 -12.94
C THR A 359 -1.78 26.97 -13.80
N MET A 360 -2.52 26.11 -14.51
CA MET A 360 -3.71 26.49 -15.27
C MET A 360 -4.96 26.68 -14.40
N GLY A 361 -4.89 26.42 -13.09
CA GLY A 361 -5.98 26.57 -12.15
C GLY A 361 -6.95 25.37 -12.11
N ALA A 362 -6.49 24.18 -12.48
CA ALA A 362 -7.26 22.96 -12.30
C ALA A 362 -7.45 22.65 -10.81
N THR A 363 -8.63 22.20 -10.43
CA THR A 363 -8.91 21.73 -9.08
C THR A 363 -8.34 20.33 -8.87
N ALA A 364 -8.18 19.91 -7.61
CA ALA A 364 -7.75 18.54 -7.30
C ALA A 364 -8.66 17.49 -7.97
N ARG A 365 -9.96 17.73 -8.03
CA ARG A 365 -10.93 16.85 -8.68
C ARG A 365 -10.71 16.76 -10.20
N ASP A 366 -10.40 17.86 -10.86
CA ASP A 366 -10.10 17.87 -12.30
C ASP A 366 -8.84 17.05 -12.58
N VAL A 367 -7.78 17.23 -11.77
CA VAL A 367 -6.54 16.46 -11.88
C VAL A 367 -6.80 14.96 -11.72
N ILE A 368 -7.61 14.56 -10.73
CA ILE A 368 -7.98 13.16 -10.51
C ILE A 368 -8.71 12.60 -11.73
N SER A 369 -9.72 13.31 -12.23
CA SER A 369 -10.50 12.88 -13.40
C SER A 369 -9.63 12.74 -14.65
N ILE A 370 -8.67 13.65 -14.85
CA ILE A 370 -7.71 13.59 -15.96
C ILE A 370 -6.78 12.37 -15.79
N LEU A 371 -6.25 12.10 -14.61
CA LEU A 371 -5.41 10.92 -14.34
C LEU A 371 -6.18 9.61 -14.58
N GLN A 372 -7.44 9.54 -14.16
CA GLN A 372 -8.31 8.40 -14.43
C GLN A 372 -8.54 8.21 -15.94
N ALA A 373 -8.75 9.28 -16.69
CA ALA A 373 -8.90 9.23 -18.13
C ALA A 373 -7.61 8.79 -18.84
N ILE A 374 -6.43 9.26 -18.39
CA ILE A 374 -5.12 8.83 -18.90
C ILE A 374 -4.92 7.32 -18.65
N LYS A 375 -5.26 6.84 -17.44
CA LYS A 375 -5.18 5.42 -17.10
C LYS A 375 -6.14 4.58 -17.95
N ALA A 376 -7.37 5.03 -18.13
CA ALA A 376 -8.37 4.34 -18.96
C ALA A 376 -7.96 4.30 -20.44
N ALA A 377 -7.25 5.31 -20.93
CA ALA A 377 -6.67 5.35 -22.28
C ALA A 377 -5.40 4.47 -22.42
N GLY A 378 -4.89 3.88 -21.33
CA GLY A 378 -3.67 3.06 -21.35
C GLY A 378 -2.36 3.87 -21.43
N ALA A 379 -2.43 5.19 -21.28
CA ALA A 379 -1.26 6.08 -21.36
C ALA A 379 -0.60 6.37 -20.01
N LEU A 380 -0.99 5.70 -18.94
CA LEU A 380 -0.37 5.77 -17.63
C LEU A 380 0.29 4.43 -17.30
N ASP A 381 1.62 4.41 -17.29
CA ASP A 381 2.39 3.22 -16.91
C ASP A 381 2.53 3.13 -15.37
N ALA A 382 1.39 3.08 -14.69
CA ALA A 382 1.29 2.93 -13.25
C ALA A 382 -0.10 2.42 -12.85
N ASP A 383 -0.21 1.79 -11.69
CA ASP A 383 -1.49 1.49 -11.08
C ASP A 383 -2.05 2.74 -10.38
N LEU A 384 -3.31 3.07 -10.65
CA LEU A 384 -4.01 4.19 -10.05
C LEU A 384 -4.96 3.69 -8.95
N GLU A 385 -4.69 4.08 -7.71
CA GLU A 385 -5.50 3.74 -6.54
C GLU A 385 -6.18 5.01 -6.00
N VAL A 386 -7.49 4.97 -5.83
CA VAL A 386 -8.30 6.08 -5.29
C VAL A 386 -8.77 5.72 -3.89
N ILE A 387 -8.50 6.57 -2.89
CA ILE A 387 -8.80 6.37 -1.48
C ILE A 387 -9.60 7.54 -0.87
#